data_43b0a250f840e3a7abbf28725db1332f
#
_entry.id   43b0a250f840e3a7abbf28725db1332f
#
_cell.length_a   1.000
_cell.length_b   1.000
_cell.length_c   1.000
_cell.angle_alpha   90.00
_cell.angle_beta   90.00
_cell.angle_gamma   90.00
#
_symmetry.space_group_name_H-M   'P 1'
#
loop_
_entity.id
_entity.type
_entity.pdbx_description
1 polymer ?
#
loop_
_entity_poly.entity_id
_entity_poly.type
_entity_poly.pdbx_seq_one_letter_code
_entity_poly.pdbx_strand_id
1 'polypeptide(L)'
;MVNTEEEFNRKSPFGIPGRELLLEHVHPTIEGHRVIANCFLEVLRQNQSCFSNKKLQIGTSEDLYNFPVLEFDSLAGEYACLQLRKGFPFYEKDLSTITPKTEVEKIAANYVRQKTGINPWINCISTTLNSKNEKLCLDILRV
;
A
#
# COMPACT_ATOMS: atom_id res chain seq x y z
N MET A 1 4.51 23.89 6.20
CA MET A 1 5.28 22.85 5.50
C MET A 1 4.88 21.50 6.09
N VAL A 2 4.71 20.46 5.28
CA VAL A 2 4.46 19.09 5.79
C VAL A 2 5.82 18.47 6.10
N ASN A 3 6.07 18.11 7.35
CA ASN A 3 7.33 17.48 7.78
C ASN A 3 7.09 15.97 8.00
N THR A 4 7.12 15.21 6.94
CA THR A 4 6.94 13.76 7.01
C THR A 4 8.18 13.04 7.54
N GLU A 5 9.38 13.57 7.31
CA GLU A 5 10.64 13.00 7.79
C GLU A 5 10.70 12.94 9.31
N GLU A 6 10.38 14.04 9.97
CA GLU A 6 10.38 14.11 11.43
C GLU A 6 9.38 13.10 12.03
N GLU A 7 8.21 12.98 11.43
CA GLU A 7 7.18 12.05 11.91
C GLU A 7 7.57 10.59 11.67
N PHE A 8 8.23 10.27 10.55
CA PHE A 8 8.80 8.96 10.30
C PHE A 8 9.86 8.62 11.36
N ASN A 9 10.80 9.54 11.61
CA ASN A 9 11.83 9.35 12.64
C ASN A 9 11.20 9.15 14.01
N ARG A 10 10.17 9.94 14.37
CA ARG A 10 9.50 9.86 15.66
C ARG A 10 8.78 8.52 15.88
N LYS A 11 8.20 7.95 14.82
CA LYS A 11 7.48 6.67 14.88
C LYS A 11 8.37 5.44 14.74
N SER A 12 9.60 5.63 14.30
CA SER A 12 10.53 4.53 14.07
C SER A 12 11.34 4.20 15.32
N PRO A 13 11.63 2.93 15.58
CA PRO A 13 12.56 2.51 16.61
C PRO A 13 13.91 3.22 16.42
N PHE A 14 14.44 3.79 17.49
CA PHE A 14 15.74 4.49 17.47
C PHE A 14 15.80 5.72 16.54
N GLY A 15 14.66 6.24 16.09
CA GLY A 15 14.60 7.40 15.20
C GLY A 15 15.08 7.16 13.78
N ILE A 16 15.13 5.92 13.34
CA ILE A 16 15.56 5.55 11.99
C ILE A 16 14.43 4.72 11.35
N PRO A 17 13.78 5.23 10.27
CA PRO A 17 12.75 4.51 9.56
C PRO A 17 13.29 3.19 8.98
N GLY A 18 12.58 2.11 9.31
CA GLY A 18 12.90 0.77 8.87
C GLY A 18 11.71 0.11 8.19
N ARG A 19 11.67 -1.24 8.23
CA ARG A 19 10.63 -2.05 7.57
C ARG A 19 9.22 -1.86 8.15
N GLU A 20 9.10 -1.25 9.30
CA GLU A 20 7.81 -0.91 9.90
C GLU A 20 7.08 0.20 9.12
N LEU A 21 7.83 1.11 8.48
CA LEU A 21 7.28 2.23 7.70
C LEU A 21 7.65 2.19 6.22
N LEU A 22 8.70 1.46 5.83
CA LEU A 22 9.19 1.38 4.46
C LEU A 22 9.30 -0.09 4.01
N LEU A 23 8.79 -0.41 2.84
CA LEU A 23 8.92 -1.75 2.23
C LEU A 23 10.37 -2.03 1.82
N GLU A 24 11.02 -1.00 1.30
CA GLU A 24 12.44 -0.92 1.05
C GLU A 24 12.88 0.53 1.36
N HIS A 25 13.83 1.10 0.69
CA HIS A 25 14.36 2.43 1.07
C HIS A 25 13.49 3.64 0.66
N VAL A 26 12.49 3.49 -0.21
CA VAL A 26 11.67 4.61 -0.70
C VAL A 26 10.16 4.36 -0.73
N HIS A 27 9.70 3.11 -0.81
CA HIS A 27 8.28 2.82 -0.88
C HIS A 27 7.68 2.60 0.51
N PRO A 28 6.72 3.43 0.94
CA PRO A 28 6.10 3.28 2.24
C PRO A 28 5.29 1.98 2.36
N THR A 29 5.26 1.41 3.54
CA THR A 29 4.26 0.40 3.93
C THR A 29 2.88 1.05 4.03
N ILE A 30 1.84 0.26 4.28
CA ILE A 30 0.51 0.79 4.58
C ILE A 30 0.57 1.75 5.79
N GLU A 31 1.31 1.38 6.83
CA GLU A 31 1.51 2.25 8.00
C GLU A 31 2.29 3.52 7.63
N GLY A 32 3.33 3.40 6.81
CA GLY A 32 4.04 4.56 6.28
C GLY A 32 3.13 5.51 5.50
N HIS A 33 2.23 4.99 4.66
CA HIS A 33 1.22 5.80 3.97
C HIS A 33 0.26 6.49 4.93
N ARG A 34 -0.17 5.81 6.02
CA ARG A 34 -1.01 6.42 7.06
C ARG A 34 -0.30 7.58 7.77
N VAL A 35 0.99 7.41 8.07
CA VAL A 35 1.81 8.48 8.66
C VAL A 35 1.85 9.69 7.73
N ILE A 36 2.14 9.49 6.44
CA ILE A 36 2.17 10.56 5.45
C ILE A 36 0.80 11.25 5.38
N ALA A 37 -0.28 10.49 5.23
CA ALA A 37 -1.63 11.02 5.14
C ALA A 37 -2.00 11.83 6.40
N ASN A 38 -1.62 11.37 7.59
CA ASN A 38 -1.87 12.09 8.83
C ASN A 38 -1.10 13.42 8.88
N CYS A 39 0.14 13.46 8.43
CA CYS A 39 0.90 14.70 8.34
C CYS A 39 0.19 15.74 7.45
N PHE A 40 -0.31 15.31 6.29
CA PHE A 40 -1.08 16.19 5.41
C PHE A 40 -2.39 16.64 6.05
N LEU A 41 -3.10 15.72 6.70
CA LEU A 41 -4.36 15.99 7.38
C LEU A 41 -4.20 17.07 8.45
N GLU A 42 -3.15 16.98 9.27
CA GLU A 42 -2.86 17.98 10.30
C GLU A 42 -2.56 19.37 9.71
N VAL A 43 -1.79 19.45 8.63
CA VAL A 43 -1.53 20.71 7.94
C VAL A 43 -2.81 21.30 7.34
N LEU A 44 -3.69 20.48 6.77
CA LEU A 44 -4.98 20.91 6.25
C LEU A 44 -5.87 21.46 7.36
N ARG A 45 -5.91 20.81 8.53
CA ARG A 45 -6.68 21.28 9.70
C ARG A 45 -6.18 22.62 10.21
N GLN A 46 -4.88 22.80 10.30
CA GLN A 46 -4.26 24.07 10.77
C GLN A 46 -4.52 25.23 9.79
N ASN A 47 -4.72 24.93 8.50
CA ASN A 47 -4.89 25.93 7.46
C ASN A 47 -6.31 25.96 6.86
N GLN A 48 -7.32 25.55 7.62
CA GLN A 48 -8.72 25.52 7.15
C GLN A 48 -9.22 26.85 6.63
N SER A 49 -8.74 27.98 7.18
CA SER A 49 -9.10 29.33 6.74
C SER A 49 -8.63 29.64 5.30
N CYS A 50 -7.65 28.93 4.78
CA CYS A 50 -7.18 29.10 3.39
C CYS A 50 -8.13 28.48 2.36
N PHE A 51 -9.01 27.57 2.80
CA PHE A 51 -9.99 26.91 1.94
C PHE A 51 -11.34 27.62 2.06
N SER A 52 -11.43 28.80 1.44
CA SER A 52 -12.53 29.76 1.58
C SER A 52 -13.93 29.15 1.46
N ASN A 53 -14.82 29.58 2.37
CA ASN A 53 -16.28 29.56 2.30
C ASN A 53 -17.06 28.23 2.28
N LYS A 54 -16.41 27.07 2.19
CA LYS A 54 -17.06 25.78 2.45
C LYS A 54 -16.42 25.16 3.68
N LYS A 55 -17.21 24.81 4.71
CA LYS A 55 -16.73 23.93 5.78
C LYS A 55 -16.28 22.61 5.14
N LEU A 56 -14.99 22.50 4.88
CA LEU A 56 -14.42 21.24 4.46
C LEU A 56 -14.56 20.28 5.66
N GLN A 57 -15.32 19.21 5.49
CA GLN A 57 -15.29 18.11 6.45
C GLN A 57 -14.00 17.35 6.24
N ILE A 58 -12.98 17.73 7.01
CA ILE A 58 -11.70 17.04 7.01
C ILE A 58 -11.85 15.82 7.91
N GLY A 59 -11.60 14.64 7.39
CA GLY A 59 -11.63 13.38 8.11
C GLY A 59 -10.75 13.37 9.36
N THR A 60 -10.86 12.36 10.18
CA THR A 60 -10.07 12.20 11.40
C THR A 60 -8.88 11.29 11.17
N SER A 61 -7.91 11.29 12.08
CA SER A 61 -6.82 10.30 12.04
C SER A 61 -7.37 8.88 12.17
N GLU A 62 -8.48 8.69 12.88
CA GLU A 62 -9.16 7.42 13.03
C GLU A 62 -9.72 6.89 11.69
N ASP A 63 -10.22 7.79 10.84
CA ASP A 63 -10.69 7.42 9.49
C ASP A 63 -9.58 6.82 8.63
N LEU A 64 -8.32 7.25 8.83
CA LEU A 64 -7.17 6.69 8.13
C LEU A 64 -6.86 5.25 8.55
N TYR A 65 -7.07 4.92 9.84
CA TYR A 65 -6.85 3.58 10.36
C TYR A 65 -8.00 2.63 10.00
N ASN A 66 -9.21 3.17 9.85
CA ASN A 66 -10.39 2.42 9.44
C ASN A 66 -10.52 2.29 7.92
N PHE A 67 -9.58 2.87 7.15
CA PHE A 67 -9.58 2.70 5.70
C PHE A 67 -9.31 1.23 5.34
N PRO A 68 -10.23 0.59 4.61
CA PRO A 68 -10.10 -0.81 4.26
C PRO A 68 -8.90 -1.04 3.33
N VAL A 69 -8.06 -2.00 3.68
CA VAL A 69 -6.96 -2.46 2.83
C VAL A 69 -7.21 -3.91 2.50
N LEU A 70 -7.35 -4.23 1.24
CA LEU A 70 -7.55 -5.60 0.81
C LEU A 70 -6.26 -6.41 0.99
N GLU A 71 -6.38 -7.66 1.41
CA GLU A 71 -5.25 -8.59 1.50
C GLU A 71 -4.52 -8.70 0.15
N PHE A 72 -5.28 -8.69 -0.94
CA PHE A 72 -4.72 -8.68 -2.29
C PHE A 72 -3.79 -7.49 -2.55
N ASP A 73 -4.14 -6.28 -2.12
CA ASP A 73 -3.33 -5.07 -2.33
C ASP A 73 -2.01 -5.16 -1.56
N SER A 74 -2.07 -5.66 -0.32
CA SER A 74 -0.87 -5.90 0.50
C SER A 74 0.07 -6.90 -0.17
N LEU A 75 -0.46 -8.03 -0.62
CA LEU A 75 0.30 -9.07 -1.32
C LEU A 75 0.87 -8.57 -2.65
N ALA A 76 0.10 -7.83 -3.43
CA ALA A 76 0.59 -7.24 -4.68
C ALA A 76 1.73 -6.25 -4.43
N GLY A 77 1.65 -5.45 -3.37
CA GLY A 77 2.72 -4.56 -2.94
C GLY A 77 3.99 -5.32 -2.57
N GLU A 78 3.88 -6.38 -1.78
CA GLU A 78 5.01 -7.24 -1.41
C GLU A 78 5.68 -7.89 -2.62
N TYR A 79 4.90 -8.46 -3.54
CA TYR A 79 5.43 -9.05 -4.77
C TYR A 79 6.10 -8.01 -5.68
N ALA A 80 5.55 -6.79 -5.75
CA ALA A 80 6.18 -5.70 -6.49
C ALA A 80 7.53 -5.32 -5.90
N CYS A 81 7.62 -5.20 -4.57
CA CYS A 81 8.88 -4.96 -3.87
C CYS A 81 9.92 -6.05 -4.09
N LEU A 82 9.51 -7.31 -4.03
CA LEU A 82 10.40 -8.42 -4.31
C LEU A 82 10.98 -8.36 -5.75
N GLN A 83 10.18 -7.92 -6.72
CA GLN A 83 10.69 -7.73 -8.08
C GLN A 83 11.68 -6.58 -8.19
N LEU A 84 11.41 -5.45 -7.52
CA LEU A 84 12.33 -4.31 -7.47
C LEU A 84 13.67 -4.69 -6.84
N ARG A 85 13.64 -5.44 -5.73
CA ARG A 85 14.86 -5.88 -5.02
C ARG A 85 15.72 -6.86 -5.81
N LYS A 86 15.15 -7.55 -6.82
CA LYS A 86 15.92 -8.40 -7.76
C LYS A 86 16.72 -7.61 -8.79
N GLY A 87 16.30 -6.35 -9.06
CA GLY A 87 16.92 -5.47 -10.06
C GLY A 87 17.93 -4.48 -9.46
N PHE A 88 18.44 -3.61 -10.37
CA PHE A 88 19.27 -2.48 -9.96
C PHE A 88 18.51 -1.55 -9.01
N PRO A 89 19.12 -1.05 -7.92
CA PRO A 89 20.52 -1.21 -7.52
C PRO A 89 20.78 -2.38 -6.57
N PHE A 90 19.78 -3.15 -6.16
CA PHE A 90 19.87 -4.10 -5.04
C PHE A 90 20.54 -5.42 -5.41
N TYR A 91 20.14 -6.03 -6.53
CA TYR A 91 20.59 -7.34 -6.97
C TYR A 91 20.61 -8.42 -5.87
N GLU A 92 19.60 -8.43 -5.00
CA GLU A 92 19.50 -9.41 -3.92
C GLU A 92 19.34 -10.83 -4.49
N LYS A 93 20.35 -11.67 -4.23
CA LYS A 93 20.39 -13.05 -4.75
C LYS A 93 19.51 -14.03 -3.97
N ASP A 94 19.36 -13.79 -2.66
CA ASP A 94 18.69 -14.69 -1.72
C ASP A 94 17.23 -14.33 -1.44
N LEU A 95 16.60 -13.54 -2.30
CA LEU A 95 15.16 -13.44 -2.25
C LEU A 95 14.61 -14.82 -2.55
N SER A 96 14.44 -15.61 -1.49
CA SER A 96 13.66 -16.82 -1.56
C SER A 96 12.40 -16.47 -2.34
N THR A 97 12.25 -17.10 -3.48
CA THR A 97 11.03 -16.94 -4.27
C THR A 97 9.91 -17.33 -3.33
N ILE A 98 9.19 -16.32 -2.82
CA ILE A 98 7.96 -16.58 -2.08
C ILE A 98 7.07 -17.28 -3.10
N THR A 99 7.06 -18.61 -2.99
CA THR A 99 6.21 -19.43 -3.85
C THR A 99 4.79 -19.20 -3.35
N PRO A 100 3.92 -18.61 -4.17
CA PRO A 100 2.54 -18.34 -3.75
C PRO A 100 1.86 -19.65 -3.38
N LYS A 101 1.31 -19.72 -2.17
CA LYS A 101 0.66 -20.92 -1.62
C LYS A 101 -0.85 -20.87 -1.80
N THR A 102 -1.45 -19.71 -1.54
CA THR A 102 -2.89 -19.49 -1.66
C THR A 102 -3.26 -19.05 -3.07
N GLU A 103 -4.52 -19.18 -3.45
CA GLU A 103 -5.02 -18.67 -4.73
C GLU A 103 -4.92 -17.15 -4.81
N VAL A 104 -5.16 -16.43 -3.70
CA VAL A 104 -5.02 -14.96 -3.63
C VAL A 104 -3.58 -14.56 -3.87
N GLU A 105 -2.61 -15.23 -3.24
CA GLU A 105 -1.18 -15.01 -3.49
C GLU A 105 -0.80 -15.26 -4.95
N LYS A 106 -1.30 -16.32 -5.57
CA LYS A 106 -1.05 -16.61 -7.00
C LYS A 106 -1.58 -15.51 -7.91
N ILE A 107 -2.78 -15.01 -7.62
CA ILE A 107 -3.39 -13.91 -8.39
C ILE A 107 -2.58 -12.64 -8.20
N ALA A 108 -2.19 -12.29 -6.97
CA ALA A 108 -1.37 -11.12 -6.68
C ALA A 108 0.00 -11.19 -7.38
N ALA A 109 0.67 -12.34 -7.32
CA ALA A 109 1.94 -12.55 -8.01
C ALA A 109 1.80 -12.45 -9.55
N ASN A 110 0.73 -12.99 -10.12
CA ASN A 110 0.45 -12.88 -11.55
C ASN A 110 0.12 -11.45 -11.96
N TYR A 111 -0.67 -10.73 -11.17
CA TYR A 111 -0.95 -9.31 -11.37
C TYR A 111 0.32 -8.49 -11.50
N VAL A 112 1.26 -8.68 -10.58
CA VAL A 112 2.54 -7.97 -10.60
C VAL A 112 3.41 -8.36 -11.80
N ARG A 113 3.36 -9.61 -12.24
CA ARG A 113 4.09 -10.08 -13.44
C ARG A 113 3.54 -9.53 -14.74
N GLN A 114 2.22 -9.34 -14.81
CA GLN A 114 1.52 -8.91 -16.02
C GLN A 114 1.53 -7.38 -16.23
N LYS A 115 2.37 -6.63 -15.58
CA LYS A 115 2.46 -5.15 -15.56
C LYS A 115 2.42 -4.43 -16.92
N THR A 116 1.80 -5.00 -17.93
CA THR A 116 1.74 -4.47 -19.30
C THR A 116 0.30 -4.21 -19.74
N GLY A 117 -0.49 -3.44 -19.00
CA GLY A 117 -1.84 -3.16 -19.47
C GLY A 117 -2.47 -1.95 -18.79
N ILE A 118 -3.33 -1.29 -19.51
CA ILE A 118 -4.21 -0.25 -19.01
C ILE A 118 -5.13 -0.90 -17.97
N ASN A 119 -4.86 -0.65 -16.71
CA ASN A 119 -5.65 -1.12 -15.58
C ASN A 119 -5.59 -2.64 -15.28
N PRO A 120 -4.40 -3.19 -14.93
CA PRO A 120 -4.25 -4.62 -14.62
C PRO A 120 -5.13 -5.07 -13.44
N TRP A 121 -5.51 -4.17 -12.55
CA TRP A 121 -6.43 -4.40 -11.43
C TRP A 121 -7.83 -4.80 -11.90
N ILE A 122 -8.42 -4.05 -12.83
CA ILE A 122 -9.74 -4.36 -13.39
C ILE A 122 -9.71 -5.71 -14.13
N ASN A 123 -8.63 -5.98 -14.86
CA ASN A 123 -8.48 -7.25 -15.56
C ASN A 123 -8.38 -8.42 -14.57
N CYS A 124 -7.65 -8.27 -13.48
CA CYS A 124 -7.54 -9.27 -12.44
C CYS A 124 -8.90 -9.56 -11.79
N ILE A 125 -9.64 -8.53 -11.41
CA ILE A 125 -10.99 -8.67 -10.84
C ILE A 125 -11.94 -9.30 -11.85
N SER A 126 -11.98 -8.82 -13.08
CA SER A 126 -12.90 -9.34 -14.11
C SER A 126 -12.62 -10.81 -14.43
N THR A 127 -11.35 -11.21 -14.48
CA THR A 127 -10.97 -12.62 -14.69
C THR A 127 -11.44 -13.49 -13.54
N THR A 128 -11.29 -13.00 -12.30
CA THR A 128 -11.71 -13.72 -11.09
C THR A 128 -13.24 -13.84 -11.02
N LEU A 129 -13.98 -12.76 -11.28
CA LEU A 129 -15.44 -12.77 -11.34
C LEU A 129 -15.97 -13.72 -12.43
N ASN A 130 -15.32 -13.72 -13.59
CA ASN A 130 -15.69 -14.61 -14.71
C ASN A 130 -15.37 -16.09 -14.41
N SER A 131 -14.49 -16.39 -13.47
CA SER A 131 -14.17 -17.77 -13.07
C SER A 131 -15.32 -18.50 -12.36
N LYS A 132 -16.40 -17.79 -11.98
CA LYS A 132 -17.52 -18.27 -11.17
C LYS A 132 -17.09 -18.87 -9.82
N ASN A 133 -15.91 -18.52 -9.34
CA ASN A 133 -15.41 -18.96 -8.05
C ASN A 133 -15.76 -17.90 -6.99
N GLU A 134 -16.98 -17.98 -6.46
CA GLU A 134 -17.48 -17.03 -5.45
C GLU A 134 -16.57 -16.95 -4.22
N LYS A 135 -16.01 -18.07 -3.78
CA LYS A 135 -15.10 -18.11 -2.64
C LYS A 135 -13.84 -17.29 -2.92
N LEU A 136 -13.26 -17.45 -4.10
CA LEU A 136 -12.07 -16.70 -4.50
C LEU A 136 -12.36 -15.21 -4.63
N CYS A 137 -13.54 -14.83 -5.14
CA CYS A 137 -13.98 -13.44 -5.18
C CYS A 137 -14.08 -12.84 -3.78
N LEU A 138 -14.67 -13.58 -2.82
CA LEU A 138 -14.77 -13.14 -1.44
C LEU A 138 -13.39 -13.04 -0.76
N ASP A 139 -12.48 -13.98 -1.03
CA ASP A 139 -11.13 -13.96 -0.47
C ASP A 139 -10.33 -12.76 -0.98
N ILE A 140 -10.51 -12.36 -2.26
CA ILE A 140 -9.86 -11.16 -2.82
C ILE A 140 -10.44 -9.87 -2.23
N LEU A 141 -11.76 -9.84 -1.97
CA LEU A 141 -12.46 -8.67 -1.44
C LEU A 141 -12.47 -8.63 0.11
N ARG A 142 -11.79 -9.57 0.75
CA ARG A 142 -11.71 -9.63 2.20
C ARG A 142 -10.87 -8.47 2.73
N VAL A 143 -11.48 -7.71 3.64
CA VAL A 143 -10.91 -6.57 4.35
C VAL A 143 -10.45 -6.99 5.74
#